data_8db2461f8281d370daafbcedb7d8c281
#
_entry.id   8db2461f8281d370daafbcedb7d8c281
#
_cell.length_a   1.000
_cell.length_b   1.000
_cell.length_c   1.000
_cell.angle_alpha   90.00
_cell.angle_beta   90.00
_cell.angle_gamma   90.00
#
_symmetry.space_group_name_H-M   'P 1'
#
loop_
_entity.id
_entity.type
_entity.pdbx_description
1 polymer ?
#
loop_
_entity_poly.entity_id
_entity_poly.type
_entity_poly.pdbx_seq_one_letter_code
_entity_poly.pdbx_strand_id
1 'polypeptide(L)'
;MHRNVDRSLTGKIGRVTGLIGPGTIGEVMLPVRGGTSAFHAHPFDKTSVYPVGEKVLVIYFEAPQTVYVDELPDILKSDTAG
;
A
#
# COMPACT_ATOMS: atom_id res chain seq x y z
N MET A 1 22.25 -5.86 -11.08
CA MET A 1 21.77 -5.88 -10.89
C MET A 1 20.79 -5.57 -10.62
N HIS A 2 20.21 -5.45 -10.53
CA HIS A 2 19.33 -5.20 -10.36
C HIS A 2 18.54 -4.95 -9.61
N ARG A 3 18.47 -4.72 -8.98
CA ARG A 3 17.92 -4.32 -8.18
C ARG A 3 16.82 -3.48 -8.30
N ASN A 4 16.28 -3.16 -8.84
CA ASN A 4 15.18 -2.42 -9.20
C ASN A 4 13.89 -2.97 -8.85
N VAL A 5 13.84 -4.09 -8.20
CA VAL A 5 12.62 -4.69 -7.79
C VAL A 5 11.78 -3.79 -6.94
N ASP A 6 12.42 -2.91 -6.20
CA ASP A 6 11.71 -2.05 -5.29
C ASP A 6 10.80 -1.08 -5.97
N ARG A 7 11.14 -0.69 -7.17
CA ARG A 7 10.35 0.24 -7.88
C ARG A 7 9.04 -0.31 -8.35
N SER A 8 8.96 -1.60 -8.50
CA SER A 8 7.75 -2.20 -9.03
C SER A 8 6.59 -2.10 -8.05
N LEU A 9 6.85 -1.84 -6.79
CA LEU A 9 5.78 -1.71 -5.81
C LEU A 9 5.34 -0.28 -5.58
N THR A 10 6.25 0.66 -5.72
CA THR A 10 5.93 2.06 -5.53
C THR A 10 4.94 2.52 -6.58
N GLY A 11 3.88 3.16 -6.14
CA GLY A 11 2.84 3.62 -7.04
C GLY A 11 1.71 2.64 -7.24
N LYS A 12 1.84 1.43 -6.71
CA LYS A 12 0.76 0.47 -6.83
C LYS A 12 -0.35 0.79 -5.84
N ILE A 13 -1.55 0.37 -6.20
CA ILE A 13 -2.72 0.54 -5.35
C ILE A 13 -3.05 -0.82 -4.76
N GLY A 14 -3.24 -0.87 -3.44
CA GLY A 14 -3.56 -2.11 -2.77
C GLY A 14 -4.80 -1.98 -1.92
N ARG A 15 -5.26 -3.10 -1.42
CA ARG A 15 -6.42 -3.16 -0.54
C ARG A 15 -5.95 -3.53 0.85
N VAL A 16 -6.40 -2.78 1.84
CA VAL A 16 -6.05 -3.03 3.23
C VAL A 16 -6.77 -4.29 3.71
N THR A 17 -5.99 -5.22 4.25
CA THR A 17 -6.54 -6.45 4.82
C THR A 17 -6.25 -6.55 6.31
N GLY A 18 -5.38 -5.70 6.83
CA GLY A 18 -5.17 -5.58 8.27
C GLY A 18 -5.05 -4.11 8.60
N LEU A 19 -5.75 -3.67 9.63
CA LEU A 19 -5.82 -2.24 9.99
C LEU A 19 -4.44 -1.59 9.97
N ILE A 20 -4.31 -0.52 9.21
CA ILE A 20 -3.07 0.24 9.11
C ILE A 20 -3.21 1.49 9.97
N GLY A 21 -2.25 1.74 10.83
CA GLY A 21 -2.29 2.93 11.66
C GLY A 21 -1.01 3.05 12.48
N PRO A 22 -0.87 4.16 13.21
CA PRO A 22 0.32 4.34 14.04
C PRO A 22 0.33 3.31 15.15
N GLY A 23 1.49 2.73 15.38
CA GLY A 23 1.63 1.77 16.47
C GLY A 23 1.11 0.38 16.18
N THR A 24 0.63 0.12 14.97
CA THR A 24 0.17 -1.21 14.62
C THR A 24 0.93 -1.70 13.40
N ILE A 25 0.89 -3.00 13.18
CA ILE A 25 1.43 -3.55 11.95
C ILE A 25 0.24 -3.93 11.10
N GLY A 26 -0.02 -3.13 10.09
CA GLY A 26 -1.13 -3.40 9.20
C GLY A 26 -0.73 -4.32 8.07
N GLU A 27 -1.68 -4.57 7.19
CA GLU A 27 -1.44 -5.45 6.07
C GLU A 27 -2.17 -4.94 4.85
N VAL A 28 -1.52 -5.03 3.71
CA VAL A 28 -2.12 -4.66 2.44
C VAL A 28 -1.82 -5.74 1.43
N MET A 29 -2.77 -6.01 0.55
CA MET A 29 -2.57 -6.94 -0.56
C MET A 29 -2.26 -6.13 -1.79
N LEU A 30 -1.16 -6.46 -2.44
CA LEU A 30 -0.71 -5.73 -3.62
C LEU A 30 -0.61 -6.68 -4.80
N PRO A 31 -0.92 -6.17 -6.00
CA PRO A 31 -0.73 -6.99 -7.20
C PRO A 31 0.75 -7.14 -7.48
N VAL A 32 1.17 -8.37 -7.70
CA VAL A 32 2.55 -8.65 -8.07
C VAL A 32 2.49 -9.59 -9.25
N ARG A 33 3.65 -9.84 -9.84
CA ARG A 33 3.70 -10.69 -11.00
C ARG A 33 3.04 -12.03 -10.66
N GLY A 34 2.03 -12.39 -11.42
CA GLY A 34 1.38 -13.67 -11.27
C GLY A 34 0.31 -13.75 -10.20
N GLY A 35 -0.02 -12.64 -9.53
CA GLY A 35 -1.07 -12.70 -8.53
C GLY A 35 -1.04 -11.55 -7.57
N THR A 36 -1.25 -11.84 -6.29
CA THR A 36 -1.20 -10.83 -5.24
C THR A 36 -0.35 -11.36 -4.10
N SER A 37 0.18 -10.45 -3.31
CA SER A 37 0.94 -10.80 -2.13
C SER A 37 0.63 -9.85 -1.01
N ALA A 38 0.79 -10.34 0.21
CA ALA A 38 0.55 -9.53 1.39
C ALA A 38 1.83 -8.87 1.86
N PHE A 39 1.71 -7.62 2.27
CA PHE A 39 2.85 -6.85 2.77
C PHE A 39 2.46 -6.19 4.08
N HIS A 40 3.42 -6.06 4.98
CA HIS A 40 3.21 -5.24 6.17
C HIS A 40 3.08 -3.79 5.72
N ALA A 41 2.23 -3.05 6.38
CA ALA A 41 1.96 -1.70 5.93
C ALA A 41 1.87 -0.71 7.08
N HIS A 42 2.47 0.44 6.87
CA HIS A 42 2.42 1.54 7.84
C HIS A 42 2.00 2.81 7.11
N PRO A 43 1.39 3.76 7.81
CA PRO A 43 1.04 5.02 7.17
C PRO A 43 2.32 5.82 6.92
N PHE A 44 2.43 6.35 5.70
CA PHE A 44 3.61 7.11 5.34
C PHE A 44 3.72 8.38 6.18
N ASP A 45 2.58 9.00 6.50
CA ASP A 45 2.56 10.23 7.29
C ASP A 45 2.64 9.95 8.79
N LYS A 46 2.63 8.68 9.18
CA LYS A 46 2.79 8.24 10.56
C LYS A 46 1.61 8.54 11.46
N THR A 47 0.53 9.05 10.92
CA THR A 47 -0.63 9.40 11.74
C THR A 47 -1.95 8.87 11.20
N SER A 48 -2.05 8.66 9.91
CA SER A 48 -3.31 8.26 9.30
C SER A 48 -3.67 6.82 9.62
N VAL A 49 -4.97 6.54 9.56
CA VAL A 49 -5.50 5.20 9.80
C VAL A 49 -6.25 4.78 8.56
N TYR A 50 -6.01 3.56 8.11
CA TYR A 50 -6.69 3.01 6.95
C TYR A 50 -7.35 1.70 7.35
N PRO A 51 -8.67 1.66 7.40
CA PRO A 51 -9.36 0.44 7.83
C PRO A 51 -9.36 -0.64 6.77
N VAL A 52 -9.64 -1.84 7.19
CA VAL A 52 -9.73 -2.98 6.31
C VAL A 52 -10.76 -2.68 5.21
N GLY A 53 -10.40 -3.01 3.99
CA GLY A 53 -11.25 -2.77 2.83
C GLY A 53 -10.92 -1.51 2.07
N GLU A 54 -10.19 -0.61 2.69
CA GLU A 54 -9.82 0.65 2.04
C GLU A 54 -8.74 0.41 1.00
N LYS A 55 -8.70 1.26 -0.04
CA LYS A 55 -7.63 1.22 -1.01
C LYS A 55 -6.61 2.28 -0.66
N VAL A 56 -5.34 1.94 -0.83
CA VAL A 56 -4.25 2.86 -0.49
C VAL A 56 -3.18 2.80 -1.58
N LEU A 57 -2.36 3.83 -1.61
CA LEU A 57 -1.29 3.98 -2.58
C LEU A 57 0.06 3.73 -1.92
N VAL A 58 0.89 2.89 -2.52
CA VAL A 58 2.22 2.62 -1.98
C VAL A 58 3.15 3.76 -2.34
N ILE A 59 3.72 4.37 -1.30
CA ILE A 59 4.65 5.47 -1.47
C ILE A 59 6.09 4.97 -1.42
N TYR A 60 6.36 4.00 -0.58
CA TYR A 60 7.72 3.55 -0.36
C TYR A 60 7.73 2.08 0.03
N PHE A 61 8.70 1.35 -0.45
CA PHE A 61 8.87 -0.06 -0.11
C PHE A 61 10.17 -0.22 0.67
N GLU A 62 10.06 -0.91 1.79
CA GLU A 62 11.23 -1.23 2.60
C GLU A 62 11.37 -2.73 2.64
N ALA A 63 12.46 -3.23 2.09
CA ALA A 63 12.69 -4.66 2.04
C ALA A 63 12.71 -5.22 3.46
N PRO A 64 12.31 -6.44 3.64
CA PRO A 64 11.90 -7.36 2.57
C PRO A 64 10.42 -7.34 2.28
N GLN A 65 9.57 -6.82 3.15
CA GLN A 65 8.15 -7.03 2.99
C GLN A 65 7.29 -5.93 3.58
N THR A 66 7.81 -4.72 3.68
CA THR A 66 7.09 -3.61 4.31
C THR A 66 6.87 -2.49 3.32
N VAL A 67 5.66 -1.92 3.33
CA VAL A 67 5.37 -0.76 2.51
C VAL A 67 4.82 0.36 3.38
N TYR A 68 5.01 1.59 2.90
CA TYR A 68 4.45 2.77 3.53
C TYR A 68 3.44 3.33 2.55
N VAL A 69 2.24 3.58 3.04
CA VAL A 69 1.10 3.89 2.16
C VAL A 69 0.51 5.23 2.49
N ASP A 70 -0.21 5.77 1.53
CA ASP A 70 -0.90 7.03 1.68
C ASP A 70 -2.29 6.90 1.12
N GLU A 71 -3.09 7.89 1.38
CA GLU A 71 -4.44 7.95 0.91
C GLU A 71 -4.45 7.99 -0.61
N LEU A 72 -5.41 7.31 -1.21
CA LEU A 72 -5.55 7.35 -2.65
C LEU A 72 -5.93 8.76 -3.06
N PRO A 73 -5.23 9.37 -4.01
CA PRO A 73 -5.57 10.73 -4.45
C PRO A 73 -6.99 10.79 -5.00
N ASP A 74 -7.63 11.94 -4.85
CA ASP A 74 -9.00 12.12 -5.32
C ASP A 74 -9.17 11.79 -6.77
N ILE A 75 -8.20 12.11 -7.58
CA ILE A 75 -8.31 11.85 -9.01
C ILE A 75 -8.43 10.36 -9.29
N LEU A 76 -7.80 9.55 -8.46
CA LEU A 76 -7.91 8.11 -8.64
C LEU A 76 -9.18 7.57 -8.01
N LYS A 77 -9.68 8.21 -6.98
CA LYS A 77 -10.93 7.79 -6.38
C LYS A 77 -12.11 8.07 -7.28
N SER A 78 -12.11 9.22 -7.90
CA SER A 78 -13.25 9.62 -8.69
C SER A 78 -13.41 8.78 -9.93
N ASP A 79 -12.37 8.08 -10.30
CA ASP A 79 -12.43 7.20 -11.43
C ASP A 79 -13.52 6.18 -11.28
N THR A 80 -13.79 5.79 -10.07
CA THR A 80 -14.79 4.76 -9.86
C THR A 80 -16.20 5.29 -10.00
N ALA A 81 -16.34 6.58 -9.98
CA ALA A 81 -17.65 7.14 -10.07
C ALA A 81 -18.18 7.06 -11.48
N GLY A 82 -17.31 6.86 -12.39
CA GLY A 82 -17.72 6.81 -13.78
C GLY A 82 -18.58 5.64 -14.07
#